data_67fc1bc1fb7654e6c9c54fcfa794676d
#
_entry.id   67fc1bc1fb7654e6c9c54fcfa794676d
#
_cell.length_a   1.000
_cell.length_b   1.000
_cell.length_c   1.000
_cell.angle_alpha   90.00
_cell.angle_beta   90.00
_cell.angle_gamma   90.00
#
_symmetry.space_group_name_H-M   'P 1'
#
loop_
_entity.id
_entity.type
_entity.pdbx_description
1 polymer ?
#
loop_
_entity_poly.entity_id
_entity_poly.type
_entity_poly.pdbx_seq_one_letter_code
_entity_poly.pdbx_strand_id
1 'polypeptide(L)'
;MFWTLLLQAIIGLGLALLLNRKFKGNELLTTLIVLPMMLSPAVVGVFWTYLYNPQVGLFNYVVNFFYDLGSFDMIGSSILAPWAIVIVDTWMWTPFTMLICLAGLRSVPNYLYEAAEVDRASKWQQFIYITLPSVLPFLLLALLFRGIENFKMFDMVVELTSGGPGSATELASINLKREAFEKWKTGYSSAFAVILFVTIFGFGNVYVKVMNKIKER
;
A
#
# COMPACT_ATOMS: atom_id res chain seq x y z
N MET A 1 5.97 -6.75 1.04
CA MET A 1 4.84 -6.96 0.11
C MET A 1 3.56 -7.37 0.83
N PHE A 2 3.50 -8.53 1.52
CA PHE A 2 2.25 -8.97 2.18
C PHE A 2 1.70 -7.94 3.18
N TRP A 3 2.53 -7.42 4.07
CA TRP A 3 2.12 -6.45 5.09
C TRP A 3 1.65 -5.12 4.50
N THR A 4 2.29 -4.64 3.44
CA THR A 4 1.86 -3.40 2.75
C THR A 4 0.47 -3.57 2.16
N LEU A 5 0.21 -4.66 1.46
CA LEU A 5 -1.11 -4.94 0.88
C LEU A 5 -2.19 -5.11 1.94
N LEU A 6 -1.88 -5.80 3.04
CA LEU A 6 -2.82 -6.00 4.15
C LEU A 6 -3.19 -4.67 4.81
N LEU A 7 -2.20 -3.85 5.14
CA LEU A 7 -2.43 -2.54 5.76
C LEU A 7 -3.18 -1.59 4.81
N GLN A 8 -2.80 -1.55 3.54
CA GLN A 8 -3.49 -0.75 2.52
C GLN A 8 -4.95 -1.21 2.32
N ALA A 9 -5.22 -2.52 2.39
CA ALA A 9 -6.58 -3.03 2.32
C ALA A 9 -7.43 -2.58 3.51
N ILE A 10 -6.92 -2.76 4.73
CA ILE A 10 -7.65 -2.44 5.95
C ILE A 10 -7.86 -0.92 6.09
N ILE A 11 -6.77 -0.15 5.98
CA ILE A 11 -6.82 1.30 6.15
C ILE A 11 -7.57 1.95 4.98
N GLY A 12 -7.29 1.53 3.73
CA GLY A 12 -7.93 2.07 2.54
C GLY A 12 -9.44 1.82 2.51
N LEU A 13 -9.88 0.60 2.84
CA LEU A 13 -11.31 0.30 2.97
C LEU A 13 -11.94 1.08 4.13
N GLY A 14 -11.28 1.15 5.28
CA GLY A 14 -11.75 1.93 6.43
C GLY A 14 -11.94 3.41 6.10
N LEU A 15 -10.96 4.03 5.44
CA LEU A 15 -11.07 5.42 4.97
C LEU A 15 -12.16 5.60 3.91
N ALA A 16 -12.32 4.65 2.97
CA ALA A 16 -13.38 4.69 1.99
C ALA A 16 -14.78 4.65 2.64
N LEU A 17 -14.98 3.80 3.64
CA LEU A 17 -16.22 3.73 4.41
C LEU A 17 -16.50 5.03 5.18
N LEU A 18 -15.47 5.65 5.76
CA LEU A 18 -15.58 6.93 6.44
C LEU A 18 -15.99 8.04 5.47
N LEU A 19 -15.29 8.14 4.33
CA LEU A 19 -15.50 9.18 3.32
C LEU A 19 -16.74 8.95 2.45
N ASN A 20 -17.33 7.77 2.49
CA ASN A 20 -18.63 7.52 1.84
C ASN A 20 -19.79 8.21 2.55
N ARG A 21 -19.61 8.61 3.82
CA ARG A 21 -20.60 9.39 4.57
C ARG A 21 -20.59 10.84 4.12
N LYS A 22 -21.77 11.44 4.00
CA LYS A 22 -21.92 12.87 3.71
C LYS A 22 -21.70 13.69 4.98
N PHE A 23 -20.61 14.44 5.05
CA PHE A 23 -20.33 15.41 6.12
C PHE A 23 -19.61 16.64 5.56
N LYS A 24 -19.70 17.76 6.28
CA LYS A 24 -19.02 19.01 5.88
C LYS A 24 -17.52 18.81 5.93
N GLY A 25 -16.81 19.16 4.84
CA GLY A 25 -15.34 19.00 4.72
C GLY A 25 -14.87 17.66 4.14
N ASN A 26 -15.77 16.76 3.74
CA ASN A 26 -15.41 15.48 3.11
C ASN A 26 -14.47 15.64 1.92
N GLU A 27 -14.74 16.62 1.03
CA GLU A 27 -13.91 16.87 -0.15
C GLU A 27 -12.51 17.34 0.23
N LEU A 28 -12.41 18.26 1.20
CA LEU A 28 -11.11 18.73 1.69
C LEU A 28 -10.30 17.58 2.33
N LEU A 29 -10.96 16.78 3.17
CA LEU A 29 -10.30 15.63 3.80
C LEU A 29 -9.85 14.60 2.76
N THR A 30 -10.68 14.32 1.76
CA THR A 30 -10.31 13.44 0.63
C THR A 30 -9.08 13.97 -0.10
N THR A 31 -9.05 15.28 -0.42
CA THR A 31 -7.90 15.91 -1.07
C THR A 31 -6.63 15.79 -0.24
N LEU A 32 -6.69 16.05 1.06
CA LEU A 32 -5.55 15.93 1.96
C LEU A 32 -5.02 14.49 2.06
N ILE A 33 -5.91 13.51 2.11
CA ILE A 33 -5.52 12.09 2.15
C ILE A 33 -4.85 11.67 0.84
N VAL A 34 -5.25 12.24 -0.31
CA VAL A 34 -4.71 11.89 -1.63
C VAL A 34 -3.33 12.53 -1.90
N LEU A 35 -2.96 13.60 -1.20
CA LEU A 35 -1.68 14.31 -1.42
C LEU A 35 -0.44 13.41 -1.45
N PRO A 36 -0.26 12.45 -0.53
CA PRO A 36 0.93 11.60 -0.54
C PRO A 36 1.18 10.88 -1.85
N MET A 37 0.15 10.32 -2.47
CA MET A 37 0.29 9.57 -3.72
C MET A 37 0.58 10.45 -4.95
N MET A 38 0.45 11.78 -4.84
CA MET A 38 0.79 12.72 -5.90
C MET A 38 2.28 13.07 -5.92
N LEU A 39 3.01 12.72 -4.86
CA LEU A 39 4.45 12.94 -4.77
C LEU A 39 5.22 11.87 -5.53
N SER A 40 6.41 12.23 -6.05
CA SER A 40 7.33 11.23 -6.60
C SER A 40 7.81 10.27 -5.52
N PRO A 41 7.86 8.94 -5.78
CA PRO A 41 8.39 7.96 -4.82
C PRO A 41 9.81 8.27 -4.33
N ALA A 42 10.68 8.79 -5.20
CA ALA A 42 12.03 9.21 -4.81
C ALA A 42 12.00 10.36 -3.79
N VAL A 43 11.20 11.40 -4.04
CA VAL A 43 11.03 12.53 -3.10
C VAL A 43 10.49 12.05 -1.76
N VAL A 44 9.53 11.13 -1.77
CA VAL A 44 9.00 10.51 -0.55
C VAL A 44 10.09 9.76 0.20
N GLY A 45 10.93 8.98 -0.50
CA GLY A 45 12.05 8.27 0.09
C GLY A 45 13.01 9.22 0.84
N VAL A 46 13.45 10.29 0.16
CA VAL A 46 14.31 11.32 0.77
C VAL A 46 13.64 11.99 1.96
N PHE A 47 12.38 12.39 1.83
CA PHE A 47 11.62 13.04 2.91
C PHE A 47 11.53 12.15 4.16
N TRP A 48 11.21 10.87 3.98
CA TRP A 48 11.11 9.93 5.10
C TRP A 48 12.46 9.58 5.71
N THR A 49 13.57 9.66 4.96
CA THR A 49 14.92 9.52 5.51
C THR A 49 15.19 10.60 6.57
N TYR A 50 14.76 11.85 6.31
CA TYR A 50 14.84 12.92 7.32
C TYR A 50 13.90 12.67 8.50
N LEU A 51 12.69 12.20 8.27
CA LEU A 51 11.74 11.89 9.36
C LEU A 51 12.23 10.77 10.28
N TYR A 52 12.91 9.77 9.71
CA TYR A 52 13.47 8.63 10.45
C TYR A 52 14.86 8.91 11.04
N ASN A 53 15.43 10.10 10.86
CA ASN A 53 16.75 10.41 11.38
C ASN A 53 16.78 10.21 12.91
N PRO A 54 17.75 9.42 13.46
CA PRO A 54 17.76 9.09 14.89
C PRO A 54 18.02 10.28 15.80
N GLN A 55 18.63 11.36 15.30
CA GLN A 55 19.02 12.53 16.12
C GLN A 55 17.98 13.65 16.09
N VAL A 56 17.43 13.94 14.89
CA VAL A 56 16.58 15.13 14.69
C VAL A 56 15.23 14.78 14.04
N GLY A 57 14.98 13.49 13.75
CA GLY A 57 13.78 13.07 13.04
C GLY A 57 12.52 13.16 13.89
N LEU A 58 11.45 13.66 13.29
CA LEU A 58 10.14 13.78 13.93
C LEU A 58 9.63 12.42 14.44
N PHE A 59 9.88 11.33 13.69
CA PHE A 59 9.44 10.00 14.09
C PHE A 59 10.08 9.57 15.41
N ASN A 60 11.39 9.81 15.56
CA ASN A 60 12.11 9.50 16.79
C ASN A 60 11.62 10.36 17.97
N TYR A 61 11.35 11.64 17.73
CA TYR A 61 10.76 12.52 18.73
C TYR A 61 9.40 12.02 19.24
N VAL A 62 8.51 11.61 18.32
CA VAL A 62 7.18 11.09 18.67
C VAL A 62 7.28 9.77 19.42
N VAL A 63 8.14 8.85 18.98
CA VAL A 63 8.34 7.55 19.66
C VAL A 63 8.88 7.76 21.07
N ASN A 64 9.88 8.64 21.25
CA ASN A 64 10.46 8.92 22.56
C ASN A 64 9.50 9.65 23.51
N PHE A 65 8.58 10.44 22.99
CA PHE A 65 7.55 11.08 23.80
C PHE A 65 6.65 10.04 24.53
N PHE A 66 6.41 8.87 23.92
CA PHE A 66 5.57 7.82 24.52
C PHE A 66 6.36 6.74 25.24
N TYR A 67 7.57 6.41 24.81
CA TYR A 67 8.27 5.19 25.23
C TYR A 67 9.69 5.41 25.76
N ASP A 68 10.26 6.63 25.68
CA ASP A 68 11.62 6.98 26.13
C ASP A 68 12.70 5.94 25.74
N LEU A 69 12.68 5.53 24.48
CA LEU A 69 13.58 4.50 23.94
C LEU A 69 15.00 5.03 23.59
N GLY A 70 15.29 6.31 23.87
CA GLY A 70 16.53 6.94 23.48
C GLY A 70 16.65 7.17 21.97
N SER A 71 17.84 7.01 21.41
CA SER A 71 18.04 7.13 19.96
C SER A 71 17.58 5.87 19.26
N PHE A 72 16.41 5.92 18.65
CA PHE A 72 15.80 4.80 17.92
C PHE A 72 16.11 4.93 16.43
N ASP A 73 16.93 4.01 15.90
CA ASP A 73 17.29 3.99 14.48
C ASP A 73 16.43 3.00 13.71
N MET A 74 15.41 3.54 13.04
CA MET A 74 14.46 2.77 12.24
C MET A 74 15.10 2.22 10.96
N ILE A 75 16.00 2.97 10.34
CA ILE A 75 16.62 2.63 9.04
C ILE A 75 17.90 1.83 9.23
N GLY A 76 18.68 2.11 10.28
CA GLY A 76 19.94 1.42 10.54
C GLY A 76 19.80 0.02 11.12
N SER A 77 18.61 -0.37 11.59
CA SER A 77 18.35 -1.71 12.09
C SER A 77 17.87 -2.65 10.99
N SER A 78 18.54 -3.81 10.82
CA SER A 78 18.14 -4.84 9.83
C SER A 78 16.75 -5.43 10.07
N ILE A 79 16.25 -5.38 11.30
CA ILE A 79 14.91 -5.87 11.66
C ILE A 79 13.85 -4.78 11.38
N LEU A 80 14.18 -3.51 11.63
CA LEU A 80 13.23 -2.41 11.55
C LEU A 80 13.16 -1.76 10.16
N ALA A 81 14.25 -1.76 9.40
CA ALA A 81 14.30 -1.15 8.07
C ALA A 81 13.23 -1.69 7.09
N PRO A 82 12.91 -3.00 7.05
CA PRO A 82 11.78 -3.48 6.25
C PRO A 82 10.43 -2.90 6.69
N TRP A 83 10.22 -2.68 8.00
CA TRP A 83 9.01 -2.05 8.53
C TRP A 83 8.94 -0.55 8.21
N ALA A 84 10.09 0.14 8.18
CA ALA A 84 10.16 1.52 7.71
C ALA A 84 9.60 1.64 6.28
N ILE A 85 10.01 0.75 5.38
CA ILE A 85 9.49 0.69 4.01
C ILE A 85 7.99 0.39 3.99
N VAL A 86 7.53 -0.57 4.80
CA VAL A 86 6.10 -0.93 4.91
C VAL A 86 5.26 0.28 5.32
N ILE A 87 5.71 1.06 6.31
CA ILE A 87 5.01 2.26 6.78
C ILE A 87 4.92 3.31 5.67
N VAL A 88 6.06 3.61 5.02
CA VAL A 88 6.12 4.64 3.97
C VAL A 88 5.27 4.24 2.76
N ASP A 89 5.38 3.01 2.29
CA ASP A 89 4.59 2.51 1.17
C ASP A 89 3.09 2.49 1.50
N THR A 90 2.74 2.09 2.72
CA THR A 90 1.35 2.13 3.18
C THR A 90 0.82 3.56 3.21
N TRP A 91 1.54 4.50 3.80
CA TRP A 91 1.15 5.90 3.86
C TRP A 91 0.97 6.51 2.46
N MET A 92 1.90 6.24 1.56
CA MET A 92 1.89 6.80 0.21
C MET A 92 0.75 6.25 -0.63
N TRP A 93 0.45 4.95 -0.55
CA TRP A 93 -0.43 4.28 -1.50
C TRP A 93 -1.80 3.85 -0.94
N THR A 94 -2.05 4.00 0.35
CA THR A 94 -3.39 3.80 0.93
C THR A 94 -4.48 4.63 0.23
N PRO A 95 -4.23 5.89 -0.19
CA PRO A 95 -5.22 6.69 -0.91
C PRO A 95 -5.68 6.05 -2.22
N PHE A 96 -4.82 5.35 -2.94
CA PHE A 96 -5.18 4.63 -4.15
C PHE A 96 -6.24 3.55 -3.87
N THR A 97 -6.00 2.70 -2.87
CA THR A 97 -6.96 1.67 -2.46
C THR A 97 -8.25 2.30 -1.95
N MET A 98 -8.16 3.37 -1.18
CA MET A 98 -9.29 4.14 -0.68
C MET A 98 -10.17 4.66 -1.83
N LEU A 99 -9.57 5.30 -2.86
CA LEU A 99 -10.32 5.87 -3.98
C LEU A 99 -11.07 4.80 -4.79
N ILE A 100 -10.43 3.67 -5.06
CA ILE A 100 -11.06 2.56 -5.79
C ILE A 100 -12.21 1.96 -4.97
N CYS A 101 -12.00 1.74 -3.67
CA CYS A 101 -13.05 1.26 -2.78
C CYS A 101 -14.20 2.29 -2.64
N LEU A 102 -13.88 3.58 -2.57
CA LEU A 102 -14.88 4.65 -2.49
C LEU A 102 -15.73 4.73 -3.76
N ALA A 103 -15.14 4.54 -4.93
CA ALA A 103 -15.87 4.43 -6.19
C ALA A 103 -16.81 3.22 -6.18
N GLY A 104 -16.33 2.08 -5.69
CA GLY A 104 -17.16 0.88 -5.49
C GLY A 104 -18.32 1.12 -4.52
N LEU A 105 -18.08 1.78 -3.38
CA LEU A 105 -19.12 2.12 -2.41
C LEU A 105 -20.21 3.03 -3.01
N ARG A 106 -19.80 4.00 -3.81
CA ARG A 106 -20.74 4.96 -4.45
C ARG A 106 -21.52 4.35 -5.61
N SER A 107 -21.12 3.21 -6.13
CA SER A 107 -21.85 2.48 -7.17
C SER A 107 -22.97 1.61 -6.63
N VAL A 108 -23.02 1.38 -5.30
CA VAL A 108 -24.07 0.57 -4.68
C VAL A 108 -25.40 1.35 -4.68
N PRO A 109 -26.48 0.80 -5.26
CA PRO A 109 -27.76 1.48 -5.31
C PRO A 109 -28.38 1.63 -3.92
N ASN A 110 -28.96 2.81 -3.63
CA ASN A 110 -29.54 3.11 -2.32
C ASN A 110 -30.72 2.20 -1.96
N TYR A 111 -31.50 1.75 -2.94
CA TYR A 111 -32.67 0.89 -2.70
C TYR A 111 -32.32 -0.41 -1.97
N LEU A 112 -31.08 -0.91 -2.10
CA LEU A 112 -30.63 -2.10 -1.35
C LEU A 112 -30.57 -1.84 0.16
N TYR A 113 -30.13 -0.65 0.55
CA TYR A 113 -30.10 -0.24 1.95
C TYR A 113 -31.50 0.06 2.49
N GLU A 114 -32.34 0.68 1.67
CA GLU A 114 -33.76 0.98 2.02
C GLU A 114 -34.54 -0.33 2.24
N ALA A 115 -34.38 -1.32 1.35
CA ALA A 115 -35.00 -2.64 1.51
C ALA A 115 -34.51 -3.33 2.80
N ALA A 116 -33.21 -3.29 3.07
CA ALA A 116 -32.62 -3.86 4.28
C ALA A 116 -33.14 -3.16 5.57
N GLU A 117 -33.44 -1.86 5.50
CA GLU A 117 -34.05 -1.12 6.63
C GLU A 117 -35.51 -1.54 6.86
N VAL A 118 -36.27 -1.80 5.81
CA VAL A 118 -37.61 -2.37 5.91
C VAL A 118 -37.59 -3.75 6.58
N ASP A 119 -36.59 -4.57 6.22
CA ASP A 119 -36.36 -5.89 6.82
C ASP A 119 -35.74 -5.82 8.24
N ARG A 120 -35.59 -4.62 8.81
CA ARG A 120 -34.97 -4.36 10.12
C ARG A 120 -33.53 -4.92 10.25
N ALA A 121 -32.79 -5.01 9.15
CA ALA A 121 -31.40 -5.44 9.16
C ALA A 121 -30.52 -4.42 9.92
N SER A 122 -29.70 -4.93 10.83
CA SER A 122 -28.74 -4.10 11.56
C SER A 122 -27.67 -3.51 10.62
N LYS A 123 -27.01 -2.42 11.01
CA LYS A 123 -25.92 -1.82 10.22
C LYS A 123 -24.76 -2.80 9.96
N TRP A 124 -24.52 -3.73 10.88
CA TRP A 124 -23.54 -4.81 10.70
C TRP A 124 -23.95 -5.82 9.63
N GLN A 125 -25.25 -6.19 9.60
CA GLN A 125 -25.80 -7.05 8.56
C GLN A 125 -25.76 -6.36 7.19
N GLN A 126 -26.15 -5.07 7.11
CA GLN A 126 -26.03 -4.28 5.88
C GLN A 126 -24.57 -4.23 5.39
N PHE A 127 -23.61 -4.08 6.30
CA PHE A 127 -22.18 -4.09 5.95
C PHE A 127 -21.74 -5.43 5.37
N ILE A 128 -22.06 -6.56 6.03
CA ILE A 128 -21.59 -7.88 5.60
C ILE A 128 -22.28 -8.36 4.34
N TYR A 129 -23.60 -8.13 4.20
CA TYR A 129 -24.40 -8.72 3.12
C TYR A 129 -24.60 -7.80 1.91
N ILE A 130 -24.44 -6.49 2.07
CA ILE A 130 -24.62 -5.52 0.97
C ILE A 130 -23.28 -4.83 0.64
N THR A 131 -22.71 -4.13 1.65
CA THR A 131 -21.57 -3.24 1.42
C THR A 131 -20.31 -4.02 1.05
N LEU A 132 -19.91 -4.97 1.88
CA LEU A 132 -18.66 -5.71 1.71
C LEU A 132 -18.64 -6.53 0.41
N PRO A 133 -19.69 -7.31 0.05
CA PRO A 133 -19.71 -8.03 -1.22
C PRO A 133 -19.66 -7.12 -2.45
N SER A 134 -20.32 -5.98 -2.39
CA SER A 134 -20.35 -4.99 -3.47
C SER A 134 -19.00 -4.30 -3.69
N VAL A 135 -18.25 -4.05 -2.62
CA VAL A 135 -16.93 -3.38 -2.67
C VAL A 135 -15.78 -4.35 -2.87
N LEU A 136 -15.96 -5.61 -2.50
CA LEU A 136 -14.90 -6.62 -2.57
C LEU A 136 -14.23 -6.73 -3.96
N PRO A 137 -14.94 -6.72 -5.10
CA PRO A 137 -14.32 -6.74 -6.41
C PRO A 137 -13.40 -5.53 -6.66
N PHE A 138 -13.78 -4.34 -6.17
CA PHE A 138 -12.99 -3.12 -6.29
C PHE A 138 -11.75 -3.17 -5.38
N LEU A 139 -11.89 -3.66 -4.17
CA LEU A 139 -10.77 -3.88 -3.25
C LEU A 139 -9.76 -4.88 -3.84
N LEU A 140 -10.24 -6.02 -4.37
CA LEU A 140 -9.38 -7.01 -5.00
C LEU A 140 -8.67 -6.44 -6.23
N LEU A 141 -9.34 -5.61 -7.03
CA LEU A 141 -8.73 -4.93 -8.17
C LEU A 141 -7.62 -3.96 -7.71
N ALA A 142 -7.87 -3.15 -6.68
CA ALA A 142 -6.87 -2.26 -6.12
C ALA A 142 -5.63 -3.04 -5.61
N LEU A 143 -5.84 -4.14 -4.90
CA LEU A 143 -4.78 -5.00 -4.39
C LEU A 143 -4.00 -5.71 -5.51
N LEU A 144 -4.63 -6.07 -6.62
CA LEU A 144 -3.94 -6.59 -7.80
C LEU A 144 -2.93 -5.56 -8.34
N PHE A 145 -3.38 -4.33 -8.60
CA PHE A 145 -2.47 -3.28 -9.08
C PHE A 145 -1.34 -3.00 -8.09
N ARG A 146 -1.66 -2.88 -6.81
CA ARG A 146 -0.64 -2.68 -5.77
C ARG A 146 0.32 -3.86 -5.65
N GLY A 147 -0.17 -5.08 -5.80
CA GLY A 147 0.67 -6.27 -5.80
C GLY A 147 1.69 -6.24 -6.95
N ILE A 148 1.26 -5.91 -8.16
CA ILE A 148 2.15 -5.77 -9.33
C ILE A 148 3.17 -4.66 -9.11
N GLU A 149 2.75 -3.48 -8.61
CA GLU A 149 3.66 -2.36 -8.34
C GLU A 149 4.68 -2.67 -7.25
N ASN A 150 4.31 -3.41 -6.22
CA ASN A 150 5.23 -3.81 -5.15
C ASN A 150 6.41 -4.70 -5.65
N PHE A 151 6.21 -5.49 -6.71
CA PHE A 151 7.32 -6.23 -7.33
C PHE A 151 8.31 -5.31 -8.07
N LYS A 152 7.84 -4.15 -8.53
CA LYS A 152 8.64 -3.16 -9.28
C LYS A 152 9.14 -2.01 -8.40
N MET A 153 8.80 -2.02 -7.11
CA MET A 153 9.22 -0.97 -6.19
C MET A 153 10.73 -0.78 -6.25
N PHE A 154 11.18 0.46 -6.45
CA PHE A 154 12.59 0.80 -6.61
C PHE A 154 12.92 2.16 -5.99
N ASP A 155 12.43 3.26 -6.57
CA ASP A 155 12.87 4.63 -6.29
C ASP A 155 12.81 4.98 -4.80
N MET A 156 11.67 4.74 -4.16
CA MET A 156 11.47 5.02 -2.73
C MET A 156 12.46 4.25 -1.85
N VAL A 157 12.70 2.97 -2.15
CA VAL A 157 13.56 2.11 -1.33
C VAL A 157 15.04 2.46 -1.53
N VAL A 158 15.43 2.84 -2.74
CA VAL A 158 16.81 3.32 -3.01
C VAL A 158 17.10 4.56 -2.21
N GLU A 159 16.21 5.54 -2.22
CA GLU A 159 16.41 6.80 -1.49
C GLU A 159 16.29 6.63 0.03
N LEU A 160 15.47 5.70 0.50
CA LEU A 160 15.23 5.48 1.93
C LEU A 160 16.36 4.69 2.59
N THR A 161 16.79 3.56 1.96
CA THR A 161 17.70 2.59 2.58
C THR A 161 18.81 2.11 1.66
N SER A 162 18.74 2.38 0.35
CA SER A 162 19.64 1.85 -0.68
C SER A 162 19.79 0.32 -0.65
N GLY A 163 18.78 -0.41 -0.13
CA GLY A 163 18.79 -1.86 0.05
C GLY A 163 19.37 -2.33 1.38
N GLY A 164 19.89 -1.41 2.25
CA GLY A 164 20.51 -1.69 3.53
C GLY A 164 19.55 -1.74 4.73
N PRO A 165 20.08 -1.94 5.95
CA PRO A 165 21.47 -2.28 6.27
C PRO A 165 21.84 -3.70 5.82
N GLY A 166 23.06 -3.88 5.35
CA GLY A 166 23.48 -5.13 4.69
C GLY A 166 22.67 -5.37 3.42
N SER A 167 21.78 -6.38 3.43
CA SER A 167 20.82 -6.70 2.36
C SER A 167 19.38 -6.82 2.86
N ALA A 168 19.07 -6.25 4.05
CA ALA A 168 17.78 -6.44 4.71
C ALA A 168 16.59 -5.88 3.91
N THR A 169 16.82 -4.87 3.09
CA THR A 169 15.81 -4.23 2.24
C THR A 169 16.15 -4.32 0.75
N GLU A 170 17.05 -5.24 0.38
CA GLU A 170 17.43 -5.43 -1.02
C GLU A 170 16.28 -6.08 -1.80
N LEU A 171 15.64 -5.30 -2.63
CA LEU A 171 14.59 -5.77 -3.53
C LEU A 171 15.19 -6.31 -4.83
N ALA A 172 14.43 -7.20 -5.51
CA ALA A 172 14.82 -7.75 -6.82
C ALA A 172 15.11 -6.65 -7.85
N SER A 173 14.36 -5.55 -7.84
CA SER A 173 14.59 -4.37 -8.68
C SER A 173 15.92 -3.67 -8.41
N ILE A 174 16.33 -3.56 -7.14
CA ILE A 174 17.61 -2.96 -6.73
C ILE A 174 18.77 -3.85 -7.16
N ASN A 175 18.64 -5.16 -6.94
CA ASN A 175 19.65 -6.14 -7.37
C ASN A 175 19.80 -6.12 -8.89
N LEU A 176 18.68 -6.11 -9.64
CA LEU A 176 18.71 -6.02 -11.09
C LEU A 176 19.44 -4.77 -11.57
N LYS A 177 19.17 -3.60 -11.00
CA LYS A 177 19.85 -2.35 -11.34
C LYS A 177 21.36 -2.45 -11.07
N ARG A 178 21.75 -3.01 -9.92
CA ARG A 178 23.16 -3.17 -9.54
C ARG A 178 23.90 -4.09 -10.50
N GLU A 179 23.34 -5.25 -10.84
CA GLU A 179 24.00 -6.20 -11.77
C GLU A 179 24.05 -5.65 -13.19
N ALA A 180 22.99 -4.90 -13.65
CA ALA A 180 22.93 -4.36 -15.00
C ALA A 180 23.86 -3.16 -15.22
N PHE A 181 23.84 -2.18 -14.32
CA PHE A 181 24.42 -0.85 -14.54
C PHE A 181 25.69 -0.58 -13.73
N GLU A 182 25.91 -1.27 -12.61
CA GLU A 182 27.13 -1.12 -11.81
C GLU A 182 28.15 -2.19 -12.14
N LYS A 183 27.70 -3.43 -12.34
CA LYS A 183 28.59 -4.57 -12.67
C LYS A 183 28.64 -4.91 -14.16
N TRP A 184 27.83 -4.26 -14.98
CA TRP A 184 27.76 -4.45 -16.43
C TRP A 184 27.56 -5.90 -16.90
N LYS A 185 26.89 -6.72 -16.06
CA LYS A 185 26.56 -8.12 -16.39
C LYS A 185 25.27 -8.18 -17.20
N THR A 186 25.30 -7.68 -18.43
CA THR A 186 24.10 -7.52 -19.28
C THR A 186 23.34 -8.82 -19.51
N GLY A 187 24.05 -9.92 -19.82
CA GLY A 187 23.41 -11.22 -20.05
C GLY A 187 22.68 -11.76 -18.82
N TYR A 188 23.31 -11.68 -17.63
CA TYR A 188 22.69 -12.08 -16.38
C TYR A 188 21.48 -11.20 -16.04
N SER A 189 21.62 -9.90 -16.18
CA SER A 189 20.57 -8.94 -15.86
C SER A 189 19.35 -9.07 -16.79
N SER A 190 19.60 -9.33 -18.08
CA SER A 190 18.53 -9.59 -19.04
C SER A 190 17.76 -10.87 -18.71
N ALA A 191 18.45 -11.95 -18.36
CA ALA A 191 17.82 -13.18 -17.91
C ALA A 191 16.99 -12.98 -16.63
N PHE A 192 17.55 -12.24 -15.65
CA PHE A 192 16.88 -11.92 -14.41
C PHE A 192 15.62 -11.05 -14.64
N ALA A 193 15.68 -10.06 -15.53
CA ALA A 193 14.53 -9.24 -15.92
C ALA A 193 13.41 -10.09 -16.53
N VAL A 194 13.74 -11.06 -17.40
CA VAL A 194 12.75 -11.98 -17.98
C VAL A 194 12.11 -12.85 -16.89
N ILE A 195 12.90 -13.37 -15.95
CA ILE A 195 12.37 -14.16 -14.83
C ILE A 195 11.42 -13.32 -13.97
N LEU A 196 11.80 -12.07 -13.65
CA LEU A 196 10.92 -11.15 -12.92
C LEU A 196 9.62 -10.88 -13.67
N PHE A 197 9.70 -10.63 -14.98
CA PHE A 197 8.53 -10.43 -15.82
C PHE A 197 7.58 -11.64 -15.77
N VAL A 198 8.10 -12.85 -15.98
CA VAL A 198 7.32 -14.09 -15.94
C VAL A 198 6.69 -14.30 -14.54
N THR A 199 7.44 -13.97 -13.47
CA THR A 199 6.95 -14.07 -12.09
C THR A 199 5.79 -13.12 -11.84
N ILE A 200 5.92 -11.85 -12.25
CA ILE A 200 4.86 -10.83 -12.08
C ILE A 200 3.63 -11.20 -12.93
N PHE A 201 3.85 -11.64 -14.16
CA PHE A 201 2.78 -12.08 -15.05
C PHE A 201 2.05 -13.31 -14.49
N GLY A 202 2.80 -14.29 -13.97
CA GLY A 202 2.26 -15.47 -13.29
C GLY A 202 1.44 -15.10 -12.06
N PHE A 203 1.96 -14.22 -11.21
CA PHE A 203 1.24 -13.68 -10.06
C PHE A 203 -0.09 -13.03 -10.47
N GLY A 204 -0.06 -12.14 -11.47
CA GLY A 204 -1.26 -11.48 -11.98
C GLY A 204 -2.33 -12.47 -12.48
N ASN A 205 -1.92 -13.46 -13.27
CA ASN A 205 -2.84 -14.47 -13.79
C ASN A 205 -3.47 -15.33 -12.68
N VAL A 206 -2.66 -15.78 -11.72
CA VAL A 206 -3.17 -16.56 -10.57
C VAL A 206 -4.14 -15.72 -9.75
N TYR A 207 -3.77 -14.45 -9.49
CA TYR A 207 -4.62 -13.53 -8.73
C TYR A 207 -5.97 -13.30 -9.41
N VAL A 208 -5.98 -13.02 -10.72
CA VAL A 208 -7.22 -12.84 -11.50
C VAL A 208 -8.10 -14.09 -11.48
N LYS A 209 -7.52 -15.28 -11.60
CA LYS A 209 -8.29 -16.53 -11.48
C LYS A 209 -8.96 -16.67 -10.10
N VAL A 210 -8.23 -16.35 -9.03
CA VAL A 210 -8.78 -16.39 -7.67
C VAL A 210 -9.88 -15.34 -7.51
N MET A 211 -9.66 -14.13 -8.00
CA MET A 211 -10.63 -13.03 -7.95
C MET A 211 -11.94 -13.40 -8.67
N ASN A 212 -11.86 -13.99 -9.87
CA ASN A 212 -13.05 -14.41 -10.63
C ASN A 212 -13.83 -15.51 -9.88
N LYS A 213 -13.13 -16.46 -9.27
CA LYS A 213 -13.77 -17.52 -8.46
C LYS A 213 -14.49 -16.97 -7.21
N ILE A 214 -13.98 -15.88 -6.62
CA ILE A 214 -14.64 -15.20 -5.49
C ILE A 214 -15.89 -14.44 -5.97
N LYS A 215 -15.84 -13.87 -7.18
CA LYS A 215 -16.93 -13.09 -7.76
C LYS A 215 -18.13 -13.96 -8.22
N GLU A 216 -17.88 -15.23 -8.56
CA GLU A 216 -18.89 -16.19 -8.98
C GLU A 216 -19.65 -16.86 -7.81
N ARG A 217 -19.23 -16.62 -6.57
CA ARG A 217 -19.88 -17.08 -5.32
C ARG A 217 -20.79 -16.02 -4.73
#